data_b5ddf364a3813a234e2db91ebec13ad1
#
_entry.id   b5ddf364a3813a234e2db91ebec13ad1
#
_cell.length_a   1.000
_cell.length_b   1.000
_cell.length_c   1.000
_cell.angle_alpha   90.00
_cell.angle_beta   90.00
_cell.angle_gamma   90.00
#
_symmetry.space_group_name_H-M   'P 1'
#
loop_
_entity.id
_entity.type
_entity.pdbx_description
1 polymer ?
#
loop_
_entity_poly.entity_id
_entity_poly.type
_entity_poly.pdbx_seq_one_letter_code
_entity_poly.pdbx_strand_id
1 'polypeptide(L)'
;KYKVDRNDTLIAFGGGVIGDIVGFTASITLRGINFIQIPTTLLSQVDSAVGGKTGVNTKEGKNLIGTFYQPKLVISDVSLLKSLPKREILSGYAEIIKYGLIMDKRFLNWLLDNESKLMTFNKKYLIEAVFHSCKNKAIIVRKDEKEKNIRAILNLGHTFGHAIEAINNYQKSLTHGEAVSIGILMALDMSSLKGNSCLLYTSPSPRD
;
A
#
# COMPACT_ATOMS: atom_id res chain seq x y z
N LYS A 1 -18.48 25.10 -16.50
CA LYS A 1 -17.18 24.68 -17.08
C LYS A 1 -16.12 25.54 -16.42
N TYR A 2 -15.32 24.93 -15.58
CA TYR A 2 -14.28 25.62 -14.82
C TYR A 2 -13.08 25.88 -15.74
N LYS A 3 -12.50 27.08 -15.66
CA LYS A 3 -11.20 27.37 -16.27
C LYS A 3 -10.14 27.00 -15.25
N VAL A 4 -9.41 25.91 -15.50
CA VAL A 4 -8.30 25.48 -14.66
C VAL A 4 -7.04 26.22 -15.09
N ASP A 5 -6.28 26.76 -14.13
CA ASP A 5 -4.98 27.37 -14.35
C ASP A 5 -3.84 26.61 -13.64
N ARG A 6 -2.59 27.03 -13.86
CA ARG A 6 -1.42 26.33 -13.33
C ARG A 6 -1.24 26.43 -11.82
N ASN A 7 -1.92 27.39 -11.17
CA ASN A 7 -1.87 27.59 -9.72
C ASN A 7 -2.95 26.81 -8.99
N ASP A 8 -3.90 26.24 -9.74
CA ASP A 8 -4.93 25.41 -9.15
C ASP A 8 -4.34 24.13 -8.55
N THR A 9 -5.05 23.61 -7.55
CA THR A 9 -4.66 22.38 -6.86
C THR A 9 -5.81 21.39 -6.90
N LEU A 10 -5.55 20.18 -7.39
CA LEU A 10 -6.50 19.08 -7.29
C LEU A 10 -6.43 18.43 -5.91
N ILE A 11 -7.57 18.05 -5.36
CA ILE A 11 -7.65 17.30 -4.10
C ILE A 11 -8.19 15.90 -4.41
N ALA A 12 -7.37 14.89 -4.14
CA ALA A 12 -7.74 13.49 -4.24
C ALA A 12 -8.28 13.02 -2.87
N PHE A 13 -9.60 13.04 -2.71
CA PHE A 13 -10.27 12.51 -1.51
C PHE A 13 -10.86 11.14 -1.81
N GLY A 14 -10.21 10.06 -1.35
CA GLY A 14 -10.65 8.69 -1.66
C GLY A 14 -9.58 7.62 -1.41
N GLY A 15 -9.88 6.39 -1.83
CA GLY A 15 -8.92 5.28 -1.79
C GLY A 15 -7.84 5.39 -2.88
N GLY A 16 -7.02 4.34 -3.03
CA GLY A 16 -5.89 4.31 -3.96
C GLY A 16 -6.26 4.67 -5.40
N VAL A 17 -7.36 4.12 -5.92
CA VAL A 17 -7.83 4.41 -7.30
C VAL A 17 -8.06 5.91 -7.53
N ILE A 18 -8.67 6.60 -6.56
CA ILE A 18 -8.90 8.05 -6.66
C ILE A 18 -7.56 8.80 -6.60
N GLY A 19 -6.66 8.40 -5.70
CA GLY A 19 -5.31 8.97 -5.62
C GLY A 19 -4.55 8.84 -6.94
N ASP A 20 -4.58 7.66 -7.54
CA ASP A 20 -3.88 7.36 -8.80
C ASP A 20 -4.45 8.17 -9.97
N ILE A 21 -5.77 8.19 -10.14
CA ILE A 21 -6.44 8.92 -11.23
C ILE A 21 -6.21 10.43 -11.10
N VAL A 22 -6.41 10.99 -9.90
CA VAL A 22 -6.24 12.44 -9.68
C VAL A 22 -4.79 12.85 -9.82
N GLY A 23 -3.84 12.04 -9.28
CA GLY A 23 -2.42 12.30 -9.43
C GLY A 23 -1.95 12.23 -10.89
N PHE A 24 -2.42 11.24 -11.65
CA PHE A 24 -2.14 11.14 -13.08
C PHE A 24 -2.75 12.33 -13.84
N THR A 25 -4.01 12.68 -13.57
CA THR A 25 -4.65 13.85 -14.15
C THR A 25 -3.87 15.13 -13.85
N ALA A 26 -3.45 15.32 -12.60
CA ALA A 26 -2.64 16.48 -12.21
C ALA A 26 -1.33 16.55 -13.00
N SER A 27 -0.68 15.40 -13.23
CA SER A 27 0.61 15.34 -13.93
C SER A 27 0.54 15.77 -15.40
N ILE A 28 -0.59 15.53 -16.07
CA ILE A 28 -0.77 15.83 -17.49
C ILE A 28 -1.53 17.14 -17.74
N THR A 29 -2.27 17.66 -16.75
CA THR A 29 -3.01 18.92 -16.87
C THR A 29 -2.02 20.08 -16.91
N LEU A 30 -2.07 20.91 -17.97
CA LEU A 30 -1.21 22.07 -18.18
C LEU A 30 0.31 21.78 -17.99
N ARG A 31 0.74 20.55 -18.24
CA ARG A 31 2.10 20.00 -18.00
C ARG A 31 2.47 19.87 -16.53
N GLY A 32 1.50 19.72 -15.66
CA GLY A 32 1.63 19.50 -14.23
C GLY A 32 1.03 20.65 -13.41
N ILE A 33 0.00 20.34 -12.63
CA ILE A 33 -0.57 21.20 -11.60
C ILE A 33 -0.46 20.54 -10.24
N ASN A 34 -0.55 21.31 -9.18
CA ASN A 34 -0.45 20.78 -7.83
C ASN A 34 -1.58 19.78 -7.52
N PHE A 35 -1.29 18.79 -6.67
CA PHE A 35 -2.35 17.99 -6.06
C PHE A 35 -2.02 17.62 -4.61
N ILE A 36 -3.08 17.38 -3.85
CA ILE A 36 -3.08 16.96 -2.46
C ILE A 36 -3.82 15.64 -2.36
N GLN A 37 -3.31 14.70 -1.57
CA GLN A 37 -4.00 13.44 -1.30
C GLN A 37 -4.59 13.42 0.11
N ILE A 38 -5.84 12.97 0.21
CA ILE A 38 -6.53 12.67 1.47
C ILE A 38 -7.01 11.21 1.37
N PRO A 39 -6.11 10.24 1.66
CA PRO A 39 -6.42 8.82 1.51
C PRO A 39 -7.45 8.37 2.55
N THR A 40 -8.49 7.65 2.11
CA THR A 40 -9.62 7.24 2.96
C THR A 40 -9.64 5.75 3.28
N THR A 41 -8.75 4.94 2.70
CA THR A 41 -8.58 3.53 3.04
C THR A 41 -7.26 3.31 3.76
N LEU A 42 -7.17 2.27 4.61
CA LEU A 42 -5.91 1.97 5.31
C LEU A 42 -4.80 1.67 4.31
N LEU A 43 -5.08 0.85 3.28
CA LEU A 43 -4.14 0.55 2.21
C LEU A 43 -3.59 1.82 1.54
N SER A 44 -4.46 2.80 1.26
CA SER A 44 -4.00 4.05 0.64
C SER A 44 -3.21 4.92 1.61
N GLN A 45 -3.56 4.95 2.90
CA GLN A 45 -2.81 5.71 3.90
C GLN A 45 -1.39 5.18 4.10
N VAL A 46 -1.21 3.85 4.14
CA VAL A 46 0.08 3.23 4.45
C VAL A 46 0.92 2.93 3.22
N ASP A 47 0.30 2.86 2.04
CA ASP A 47 1.00 2.45 0.81
C ASP A 47 0.79 3.41 -0.36
N SER A 48 -0.35 3.40 -1.07
CA SER A 48 -0.46 4.04 -2.39
C SER A 48 -0.28 5.56 -2.38
N ALA A 49 -0.62 6.26 -1.28
CA ALA A 49 -0.43 7.71 -1.18
C ALA A 49 1.04 8.15 -1.03
N VAL A 50 1.98 7.21 -0.80
CA VAL A 50 3.41 7.49 -0.63
C VAL A 50 4.20 6.92 -1.80
N GLY A 51 4.98 7.77 -2.48
CA GLY A 51 5.91 7.32 -3.52
C GLY A 51 5.59 7.74 -4.94
N GLY A 52 4.55 8.56 -5.14
CA GLY A 52 4.27 9.27 -6.38
C GLY A 52 3.90 8.41 -7.58
N LYS A 53 3.67 7.11 -7.42
CA LYS A 53 3.11 6.29 -8.50
C LYS A 53 1.67 6.70 -8.73
N THR A 54 1.34 7.11 -9.95
CA THR A 54 0.00 7.50 -10.37
C THR A 54 -0.33 6.83 -11.70
N GLY A 55 -1.58 6.50 -11.95
CA GLY A 55 -1.92 5.81 -13.18
C GLY A 55 -3.40 5.49 -13.32
N VAL A 56 -3.71 4.88 -14.45
CA VAL A 56 -5.06 4.43 -14.77
C VAL A 56 -5.01 2.99 -15.30
N ASN A 57 -6.05 2.24 -14.96
CA ASN A 57 -6.22 0.89 -15.48
C ASN A 57 -6.67 0.94 -16.93
N THR A 58 -6.21 0.00 -17.73
CA THR A 58 -6.64 -0.23 -19.09
C THR A 58 -7.31 -1.61 -19.21
N LYS A 59 -7.83 -1.92 -20.38
CA LYS A 59 -8.37 -3.28 -20.65
C LYS A 59 -7.28 -4.35 -20.62
N GLU A 60 -6.05 -3.96 -20.93
CA GLU A 60 -4.89 -4.85 -21.02
C GLU A 60 -4.23 -5.11 -19.66
N GLY A 61 -4.50 -4.26 -18.65
CA GLY A 61 -3.96 -4.46 -17.29
C GLY A 61 -4.07 -3.25 -16.37
N LYS A 62 -3.69 -3.46 -15.12
CA LYS A 62 -3.68 -2.42 -14.09
C LYS A 62 -2.46 -1.50 -14.27
N ASN A 63 -2.67 -0.19 -14.12
CA ASN A 63 -1.64 0.85 -14.03
C ASN A 63 -0.61 0.88 -15.17
N LEU A 64 -0.99 0.41 -16.37
CA LEU A 64 -0.10 0.42 -17.54
C LEU A 64 0.17 1.83 -18.08
N ILE A 65 -0.73 2.77 -17.83
CA ILE A 65 -0.59 4.16 -18.21
C ILE A 65 -0.50 4.99 -16.93
N GLY A 66 0.64 5.67 -16.73
CA GLY A 66 0.85 6.43 -15.50
C GLY A 66 2.13 7.25 -15.52
N THR A 67 2.33 7.97 -14.43
CA THR A 67 3.51 8.81 -14.21
C THR A 67 4.00 8.69 -12.78
N PHE A 68 5.25 9.08 -12.54
CA PHE A 68 5.74 9.39 -11.20
C PHE A 68 5.48 10.88 -10.94
N TYR A 69 4.48 11.19 -10.11
CA TYR A 69 4.10 12.54 -9.77
C TYR A 69 3.80 12.68 -8.29
N GLN A 70 4.62 13.45 -7.57
CA GLN A 70 4.52 13.56 -6.11
C GLN A 70 3.41 14.54 -5.70
N PRO A 71 2.55 14.19 -4.74
CA PRO A 71 1.62 15.13 -4.14
C PRO A 71 2.39 16.21 -3.35
N LYS A 72 1.83 17.42 -3.30
CA LYS A 72 2.38 18.49 -2.44
C LYS A 72 2.15 18.22 -0.97
N LEU A 73 1.10 17.49 -0.64
CA LEU A 73 0.75 17.12 0.73
C LEU A 73 -0.06 15.83 0.72
N VAL A 74 0.15 14.99 1.73
CA VAL A 74 -0.69 13.83 2.04
C VAL A 74 -1.24 14.01 3.45
N ILE A 75 -2.57 13.97 3.61
CA ILE A 75 -3.26 14.11 4.89
C ILE A 75 -3.93 12.78 5.23
N SER A 76 -3.32 11.99 6.11
CA SER A 76 -3.86 10.71 6.56
C SER A 76 -4.66 10.89 7.86
N ASP A 77 -5.98 10.96 7.75
CA ASP A 77 -6.86 10.96 8.92
C ASP A 77 -7.38 9.54 9.19
N VAL A 78 -6.91 8.94 10.27
CA VAL A 78 -7.33 7.58 10.68
C VAL A 78 -8.79 7.51 11.11
N SER A 79 -9.46 8.65 11.38
CA SER A 79 -10.89 8.66 11.71
C SER A 79 -11.76 8.23 10.53
N LEU A 80 -11.29 8.43 9.29
CA LEU A 80 -11.96 8.01 8.06
C LEU A 80 -12.05 6.48 7.95
N LEU A 81 -11.15 5.76 8.63
CA LEU A 81 -11.11 4.30 8.59
C LEU A 81 -12.28 3.63 9.30
N LYS A 82 -13.00 4.35 10.17
CA LYS A 82 -14.14 3.80 10.93
C LYS A 82 -15.29 3.29 10.05
N SER A 83 -15.44 3.86 8.86
CA SER A 83 -16.49 3.50 7.91
C SER A 83 -16.11 2.33 6.99
N LEU A 84 -14.84 1.88 7.04
CA LEU A 84 -14.37 0.81 6.18
C LEU A 84 -14.86 -0.56 6.64
N PRO A 85 -15.23 -1.45 5.71
CA PRO A 85 -15.42 -2.86 6.00
C PRO A 85 -14.15 -3.46 6.62
N LYS A 86 -14.31 -4.40 7.58
CA LYS A 86 -13.18 -5.09 8.23
C LYS A 86 -12.19 -5.69 7.22
N ARG A 87 -12.69 -6.21 6.11
CA ARG A 87 -11.88 -6.80 5.03
C ARG A 87 -10.91 -5.79 4.40
N GLU A 88 -11.35 -4.55 4.22
CA GLU A 88 -10.50 -3.46 3.69
C GLU A 88 -9.43 -3.03 4.69
N ILE A 89 -9.74 -3.10 5.98
CA ILE A 89 -8.74 -2.86 7.04
C ILE A 89 -7.68 -3.95 7.02
N LEU A 90 -8.08 -5.22 6.95
CA LEU A 90 -7.14 -6.35 6.86
C LEU A 90 -6.28 -6.26 5.60
N SER A 91 -6.85 -5.81 4.48
CA SER A 91 -6.10 -5.56 3.25
C SER A 91 -4.97 -4.54 3.44
N GLY A 92 -5.24 -3.42 4.12
CA GLY A 92 -4.20 -2.44 4.46
C GLY A 92 -3.21 -2.95 5.50
N TYR A 93 -3.66 -3.78 6.43
CA TYR A 93 -2.82 -4.36 7.48
C TYR A 93 -1.74 -5.29 6.93
N ALA A 94 -2.03 -6.01 5.85
CA ALA A 94 -1.03 -6.81 5.14
C ALA A 94 0.20 -5.99 4.70
N GLU A 95 -0.03 -4.78 4.20
CA GLU A 95 1.04 -3.86 3.80
C GLU A 95 1.82 -3.32 5.01
N ILE A 96 1.13 -3.08 6.14
CA ILE A 96 1.80 -2.67 7.38
C ILE A 96 2.77 -3.75 7.86
N ILE A 97 2.33 -5.01 7.89
CA ILE A 97 3.17 -6.16 8.25
C ILE A 97 4.38 -6.28 7.32
N LYS A 98 4.16 -6.09 6.02
CA LYS A 98 5.23 -6.13 5.01
C LYS A 98 6.40 -5.19 5.36
N TYR A 99 6.14 -3.94 5.79
CA TYR A 99 7.22 -3.02 6.20
C TYR A 99 8.00 -3.53 7.40
N GLY A 100 7.34 -4.14 8.37
CA GLY A 100 8.00 -4.78 9.50
C GLY A 100 8.92 -5.91 9.07
N LEU A 101 8.44 -6.75 8.15
CA LEU A 101 9.20 -7.91 7.65
C LEU A 101 10.44 -7.51 6.84
N ILE A 102 10.36 -6.49 6.00
CA ILE A 102 11.46 -6.14 5.10
C ILE A 102 12.55 -5.27 5.74
N MET A 103 12.24 -4.47 6.75
CA MET A 103 13.23 -3.51 7.23
C MET A 103 13.12 -3.06 8.67
N ASP A 104 12.06 -3.38 9.41
CA ASP A 104 11.84 -2.85 10.75
C ASP A 104 11.30 -3.92 11.73
N LYS A 105 12.22 -4.78 12.17
CA LYS A 105 11.89 -5.85 13.15
C LYS A 105 11.26 -5.31 14.43
N ARG A 106 11.67 -4.10 14.89
CA ARG A 106 11.08 -3.51 16.10
C ARG A 106 9.62 -3.14 15.86
N PHE A 107 9.33 -2.58 14.69
CA PHE A 107 7.97 -2.28 14.28
C PHE A 107 7.13 -3.56 14.12
N LEU A 108 7.69 -4.63 13.56
CA LEU A 108 7.01 -5.92 13.47
C LEU A 108 6.63 -6.45 14.85
N ASN A 109 7.57 -6.49 15.80
CA ASN A 109 7.28 -6.93 17.17
C ASN A 109 6.21 -6.06 17.83
N TRP A 110 6.29 -4.73 17.65
CA TRP A 110 5.29 -3.82 18.17
C TRP A 110 3.89 -4.08 17.58
N LEU A 111 3.79 -4.43 16.29
CA LEU A 111 2.52 -4.79 15.64
C LEU A 111 1.93 -6.06 16.27
N LEU A 112 2.76 -7.09 16.51
CA LEU A 112 2.34 -8.34 17.14
C LEU A 112 1.84 -8.10 18.56
N ASP A 113 2.57 -7.32 19.35
CA ASP A 113 2.21 -7.01 20.75
C ASP A 113 0.92 -6.17 20.86
N ASN A 114 0.53 -5.47 19.80
CA ASN A 114 -0.60 -4.53 19.82
C ASN A 114 -1.71 -4.87 18.81
N GLU A 115 -1.72 -6.09 18.25
CA GLU A 115 -2.70 -6.53 17.26
C GLU A 115 -4.15 -6.26 17.69
N SER A 116 -4.51 -6.68 18.89
CA SER A 116 -5.88 -6.51 19.42
C SER A 116 -6.33 -5.04 19.45
N LYS A 117 -5.41 -4.12 19.75
CA LYS A 117 -5.69 -2.68 19.77
C LYS A 117 -5.85 -2.10 18.39
N LEU A 118 -5.08 -2.61 17.41
CA LEU A 118 -5.19 -2.23 16.01
C LEU A 118 -6.52 -2.72 15.41
N MET A 119 -6.90 -3.96 15.71
CA MET A 119 -8.14 -4.57 15.23
C MET A 119 -9.41 -3.96 15.86
N THR A 120 -9.30 -3.36 17.05
CA THR A 120 -10.38 -2.61 17.70
C THR A 120 -10.41 -1.12 17.36
N PHE A 121 -9.66 -0.69 16.34
CA PHE A 121 -9.61 0.70 15.87
C PHE A 121 -9.17 1.71 16.94
N ASN A 122 -8.26 1.32 17.83
CA ASN A 122 -7.70 2.27 18.76
C ASN A 122 -6.90 3.35 18.00
N LYS A 123 -7.40 4.59 18.03
CA LYS A 123 -6.88 5.71 17.25
C LYS A 123 -5.37 5.92 17.46
N LYS A 124 -4.88 5.84 18.69
CA LYS A 124 -3.45 6.02 19.00
C LYS A 124 -2.59 5.00 18.28
N TYR A 125 -2.98 3.73 18.32
CA TYR A 125 -2.21 2.65 17.70
C TYR A 125 -2.30 2.67 16.17
N LEU A 126 -3.46 3.08 15.61
CA LEU A 126 -3.59 3.28 14.16
C LEU A 126 -2.71 4.41 13.66
N ILE A 127 -2.64 5.54 14.36
CA ILE A 127 -1.74 6.66 14.00
C ILE A 127 -0.30 6.17 13.98
N GLU A 128 0.13 5.44 15.00
CA GLU A 128 1.49 4.90 15.11
C GLU A 128 1.80 3.94 13.94
N ALA A 129 0.88 3.00 13.64
CA ALA A 129 1.04 2.06 12.54
C ALA A 129 1.14 2.77 11.18
N VAL A 130 0.27 3.74 10.91
CA VAL A 130 0.30 4.55 9.68
C VAL A 130 1.60 5.35 9.59
N PHE A 131 2.00 6.01 10.67
CA PHE A 131 3.23 6.81 10.72
C PHE A 131 4.48 5.97 10.40
N HIS A 132 4.65 4.83 11.08
CA HIS A 132 5.80 3.94 10.84
C HIS A 132 5.80 3.36 9.43
N SER A 133 4.64 2.97 8.89
CA SER A 133 4.52 2.48 7.52
C SER A 133 4.95 3.55 6.51
N CYS A 134 4.40 4.76 6.62
CA CYS A 134 4.76 5.89 5.75
C CYS A 134 6.25 6.23 5.85
N LYS A 135 6.80 6.27 7.08
CA LYS A 135 8.22 6.52 7.32
C LYS A 135 9.11 5.47 6.65
N ASN A 136 8.79 4.19 6.84
CA ASN A 136 9.54 3.09 6.26
C ASN A 136 9.49 3.12 4.73
N LYS A 137 8.31 3.35 4.15
CA LYS A 137 8.18 3.52 2.70
C LYS A 137 8.95 4.72 2.18
N ALA A 138 8.82 5.86 2.83
CA ALA A 138 9.49 7.10 2.42
C ALA A 138 11.03 6.97 2.40
N ILE A 139 11.62 6.22 3.33
CA ILE A 139 13.06 5.94 3.34
C ILE A 139 13.50 5.22 2.06
N ILE A 140 12.72 4.23 1.62
CA ILE A 140 13.02 3.45 0.41
C ILE A 140 12.78 4.28 -0.84
N VAL A 141 11.63 4.97 -0.91
CA VAL A 141 11.25 5.83 -2.06
C VAL A 141 12.27 6.95 -2.25
N ARG A 142 12.76 7.57 -1.17
CA ARG A 142 13.78 8.63 -1.24
C ARG A 142 15.09 8.13 -1.86
N LYS A 143 15.44 6.86 -1.69
CA LYS A 143 16.65 6.25 -2.26
C LYS A 143 16.45 5.81 -3.71
N ASP A 144 15.23 5.50 -4.10
CA ASP A 144 14.92 4.98 -5.43
C ASP A 144 13.48 5.36 -5.84
N GLU A 145 13.28 6.62 -6.20
CA GLU A 145 11.95 7.12 -6.54
C GLU A 145 11.30 6.39 -7.72
N LYS A 146 12.10 6.06 -8.73
CA LYS A 146 11.63 5.45 -10.01
C LYS A 146 11.66 3.92 -10.04
N GLU A 147 11.92 3.28 -8.87
CA GLU A 147 11.91 1.81 -8.74
C GLU A 147 12.82 1.09 -9.75
N LYS A 148 14.05 1.54 -9.81
CA LYS A 148 15.06 0.90 -10.66
C LYS A 148 15.92 -0.12 -9.92
N ASN A 149 15.95 -0.06 -8.58
CA ASN A 149 16.85 -0.85 -7.74
C ASN A 149 16.20 -1.25 -6.41
N ILE A 150 16.59 -0.58 -5.31
CA ILE A 150 16.25 -0.99 -3.94
C ILE A 150 14.74 -0.95 -3.66
N ARG A 151 13.98 -0.12 -4.36
CA ARG A 151 12.52 -0.04 -4.17
C ARG A 151 11.81 -1.35 -4.50
N ALA A 152 12.44 -2.24 -5.27
CA ALA A 152 11.91 -3.57 -5.55
C ALA A 152 11.67 -4.41 -4.28
N ILE A 153 12.35 -4.12 -3.16
CA ILE A 153 12.11 -4.80 -1.88
C ILE A 153 10.67 -4.61 -1.38
N LEU A 154 10.01 -3.51 -1.75
CA LEU A 154 8.61 -3.26 -1.42
C LEU A 154 7.64 -4.25 -2.10
N ASN A 155 8.12 -5.02 -3.07
CA ASN A 155 7.34 -6.02 -3.79
C ASN A 155 7.40 -7.41 -3.12
N LEU A 156 7.84 -7.51 -1.85
CA LEU A 156 7.76 -8.77 -1.11
C LEU A 156 6.31 -9.30 -1.15
N GLY A 157 6.14 -10.53 -1.60
CA GLY A 157 4.82 -11.17 -1.77
C GLY A 157 4.06 -10.75 -3.04
N HIS A 158 4.41 -9.64 -3.70
CA HIS A 158 3.66 -9.13 -4.84
C HIS A 158 3.76 -10.00 -6.09
N THR A 159 4.89 -10.67 -6.33
CA THR A 159 5.02 -11.58 -7.48
C THR A 159 3.96 -12.68 -7.45
N PHE A 160 3.80 -13.34 -6.31
CA PHE A 160 2.77 -14.35 -6.12
C PHE A 160 1.38 -13.72 -5.98
N GLY A 161 1.27 -12.61 -5.24
CA GLY A 161 0.02 -11.89 -5.05
C GLY A 161 -0.61 -11.44 -6.37
N HIS A 162 0.15 -10.83 -7.26
CA HIS A 162 -0.33 -10.42 -8.59
C HIS A 162 -0.71 -11.61 -9.47
N ALA A 163 0.02 -12.74 -9.38
CA ALA A 163 -0.36 -13.95 -10.10
C ALA A 163 -1.72 -14.48 -9.61
N ILE A 164 -1.97 -14.48 -8.29
CA ILE A 164 -3.24 -14.88 -7.69
C ILE A 164 -4.36 -13.91 -8.12
N GLU A 165 -4.12 -12.60 -8.10
CA GLU A 165 -5.08 -11.60 -8.58
C GLU A 165 -5.42 -11.80 -10.07
N ALA A 166 -4.42 -12.11 -10.90
CA ALA A 166 -4.60 -12.33 -12.34
C ALA A 166 -5.43 -13.59 -12.62
N ILE A 167 -5.14 -14.71 -11.95
CA ILE A 167 -5.92 -15.97 -12.06
C ILE A 167 -7.36 -15.72 -11.65
N ASN A 168 -7.59 -14.89 -10.64
CA ASN A 168 -8.92 -14.52 -10.18
C ASN A 168 -9.59 -13.43 -11.03
N ASN A 169 -9.04 -13.07 -12.20
CA ASN A 169 -9.51 -12.04 -13.12
C ASN A 169 -9.75 -10.69 -12.42
N TYR A 170 -8.97 -10.36 -11.41
CA TYR A 170 -9.10 -9.12 -10.60
C TYR A 170 -10.51 -8.92 -10.02
N GLN A 171 -11.23 -10.02 -9.76
CA GLN A 171 -12.58 -9.96 -9.20
C GLN A 171 -12.55 -9.47 -7.75
N LYS A 172 -13.66 -8.87 -7.29
CA LYS A 172 -13.83 -8.41 -5.90
C LYS A 172 -13.84 -9.54 -4.86
N SER A 173 -13.79 -10.79 -5.30
CA SER A 173 -13.72 -11.97 -4.42
C SER A 173 -12.43 -12.04 -3.62
N LEU A 174 -11.35 -11.40 -4.09
CA LEU A 174 -10.06 -11.31 -3.40
C LEU A 174 -9.60 -9.85 -3.34
N THR A 175 -9.27 -9.34 -2.15
CA THR A 175 -8.67 -8.02 -1.99
C THR A 175 -7.17 -8.08 -2.28
N HIS A 176 -6.58 -6.93 -2.61
CA HIS A 176 -5.14 -6.83 -2.83
C HIS A 176 -4.32 -7.35 -1.63
N GLY A 177 -4.67 -6.92 -0.41
CA GLY A 177 -3.94 -7.35 0.79
C GLY A 177 -4.09 -8.83 1.10
N GLU A 178 -5.22 -9.46 0.78
CA GLU A 178 -5.37 -10.92 0.89
C GLU A 178 -4.41 -11.63 -0.06
N ALA A 179 -4.34 -11.19 -1.33
CA ALA A 179 -3.42 -11.74 -2.30
C ALA A 179 -1.96 -11.55 -1.90
N VAL A 180 -1.61 -10.36 -1.42
CA VAL A 180 -0.24 -10.04 -0.94
C VAL A 180 0.10 -10.85 0.32
N SER A 181 -0.83 -11.05 1.26
CA SER A 181 -0.60 -11.87 2.45
C SER A 181 -0.25 -13.32 2.09
N ILE A 182 -1.01 -13.93 1.18
CA ILE A 182 -0.71 -15.27 0.67
C ILE A 182 0.66 -15.25 -0.02
N GLY A 183 0.91 -14.26 -0.85
CA GLY A 183 2.18 -14.11 -1.56
C GLY A 183 3.39 -13.94 -0.64
N ILE A 184 3.24 -13.24 0.48
CA ILE A 184 4.29 -13.11 1.50
C ILE A 184 4.60 -14.49 2.12
N LEU A 185 3.59 -15.26 2.49
CA LEU A 185 3.78 -16.61 3.03
C LEU A 185 4.52 -17.50 2.02
N MET A 186 4.07 -17.51 0.76
CA MET A 186 4.76 -18.28 -0.31
C MET A 186 6.21 -17.84 -0.51
N ALA A 187 6.50 -16.55 -0.45
CA ALA A 187 7.85 -16.02 -0.58
C ALA A 187 8.75 -16.44 0.60
N LEU A 188 8.20 -16.43 1.81
CA LEU A 188 8.91 -16.89 3.01
C LEU A 188 9.20 -18.39 2.96
N ASP A 189 8.23 -19.22 2.58
CA ASP A 189 8.41 -20.66 2.40
C ASP A 189 9.49 -20.96 1.35
N MET A 190 9.45 -20.28 0.20
CA MET A 190 10.45 -20.43 -0.84
C MET A 190 11.85 -20.01 -0.37
N SER A 191 11.94 -18.94 0.43
CA SER A 191 13.20 -18.46 1.01
C SER A 191 13.77 -19.49 1.99
N SER A 192 12.93 -20.11 2.80
CA SER A 192 13.29 -21.17 3.73
C SER A 192 13.83 -22.41 3.01
N LEU A 193 13.13 -22.87 1.97
CA LEU A 193 13.56 -24.00 1.14
C LEU A 193 14.92 -23.78 0.47
N LYS A 194 15.26 -22.51 0.19
CA LYS A 194 16.57 -22.12 -0.34
C LYS A 194 17.64 -21.90 0.73
N GLY A 195 17.32 -22.13 2.01
CA GLY A 195 18.24 -21.92 3.13
C GLY A 195 18.56 -20.44 3.43
N ASN A 196 17.80 -19.48 2.85
CA ASN A 196 18.04 -18.05 3.03
C ASN A 196 17.33 -17.45 4.25
N SER A 197 16.34 -18.15 4.83
CA SER A 197 15.65 -17.75 6.05
C SER A 197 15.23 -18.96 6.86
N CYS A 198 15.24 -18.81 8.19
CA CYS A 198 14.63 -19.77 9.08
C CYS A 198 13.20 -19.30 9.37
N LEU A 199 12.19 -20.06 8.99
CA LEU A 199 10.81 -19.82 9.40
C LEU A 199 10.70 -20.21 10.88
N LEU A 200 10.68 -19.21 11.75
CA LEU A 200 10.40 -19.38 13.18
C LEU A 200 8.92 -19.62 13.48
N TYR A 201 8.06 -19.53 12.47
CA TYR A 201 6.62 -19.71 12.57
C TYR A 201 6.13 -20.68 11.51
N THR A 202 5.88 -21.89 11.91
CA THR A 202 4.96 -22.74 11.17
C THR A 202 3.56 -22.18 11.38
N SER A 203 2.89 -21.78 10.31
CA SER A 203 1.45 -21.57 10.36
C SER A 203 0.81 -22.84 10.92
N PRO A 204 -0.11 -22.75 11.90
CA PRO A 204 -0.82 -23.94 12.36
C PRO A 204 -1.44 -24.61 11.13
N SER A 205 -1.15 -25.89 10.97
CA SER A 205 -1.72 -26.70 9.90
C SER A 205 -3.25 -26.68 10.05
N PRO A 206 -4.03 -26.52 8.96
CA PRO A 206 -5.48 -26.69 9.04
C PRO A 206 -5.92 -28.07 9.54
N ARG A 207 -4.99 -28.96 9.87
CA ARG A 207 -5.22 -30.31 10.37
C ARG A 207 -4.91 -30.49 11.86
N ASP A 208 -4.43 -29.46 12.53
CA ASP A 208 -4.26 -29.38 13.98
C ASP A 208 -5.42 -28.56 14.57
#